data_69bd1cf8e097d5450f7354d804676da2
#
_entry.id   69bd1cf8e097d5450f7354d804676da2
#
_cell.length_a   1.000
_cell.length_b   1.000
_cell.length_c   1.000
_cell.angle_alpha   90.00
_cell.angle_beta   90.00
_cell.angle_gamma   90.00
#
_symmetry.space_group_name_H-M   'P 1'
#
loop_
_entity.id
_entity.type
_entity.pdbx_description
1 polymer ?
#
loop_
_entity_poly.entity_id
_entity_poly.type
_entity_poly.pdbx_seq_one_letter_code
_entity_poly.pdbx_strand_id
1 'polypeptide(L)'
;MRQKILRNRLLTIIVLLLFQVSAPTSAENPITPEKFADLALKCVDKEYPNGISHTLQNDSDVKPPRDLHPAFFGCYDWHSSVHGHWLLTRLVKFYPENELSSKSIMKLNKSLSRENILGETNYLNEEGRSTFERPYGIAWLLQLVAELDEWSNNTSAKQWRENIKPLEDLLSQRIENWLPKLTYPV
;
A
#
# COMPACT_ATOMS: atom_id res chain seq x y z
N MET A 1 9.21 -58.33 47.46
CA MET A 1 8.04 -57.63 46.83
C MET A 1 8.17 -56.11 46.77
N ARG A 2 8.61 -55.39 47.83
CA ARG A 2 8.81 -53.95 47.91
C ARG A 2 9.82 -53.37 46.87
N GLN A 3 10.96 -54.05 46.64
CA GLN A 3 11.99 -53.53 45.70
C GLN A 3 11.56 -53.52 44.22
N LYS A 4 10.69 -54.45 43.77
CA LYS A 4 10.17 -54.46 42.39
C LYS A 4 9.22 -53.30 42.13
N ILE A 5 8.42 -52.92 43.14
CA ILE A 5 7.46 -51.82 43.03
C ILE A 5 8.16 -50.46 42.94
N LEU A 6 9.25 -50.26 43.69
CA LEU A 6 10.06 -49.03 43.63
C LEU A 6 10.73 -48.87 42.23
N ARG A 7 11.29 -49.93 41.70
CA ARG A 7 11.99 -49.93 40.40
C ARG A 7 11.04 -49.62 39.24
N ASN A 8 9.80 -50.15 39.26
CA ASN A 8 8.82 -49.82 38.25
C ASN A 8 8.30 -48.40 38.35
N ARG A 9 8.15 -47.81 39.56
CA ARG A 9 7.75 -46.44 39.72
C ARG A 9 8.85 -45.44 39.30
N LEU A 10 10.13 -45.78 39.53
CA LEU A 10 11.25 -44.97 39.05
C LEU A 10 11.35 -44.99 37.52
N LEU A 11 11.15 -46.14 36.85
CA LEU A 11 11.15 -46.23 35.40
C LEU A 11 9.98 -45.43 34.77
N THR A 12 8.80 -45.46 35.40
CA THR A 12 7.62 -44.69 34.90
C THR A 12 7.83 -43.19 35.02
N ILE A 13 8.50 -42.70 36.09
CA ILE A 13 8.80 -41.30 36.27
C ILE A 13 9.89 -40.83 35.26
N ILE A 14 10.90 -41.67 34.96
CA ILE A 14 11.94 -41.34 33.97
C ILE A 14 11.35 -41.30 32.55
N VAL A 15 10.44 -42.17 32.20
CA VAL A 15 9.75 -42.17 30.90
C VAL A 15 8.82 -40.95 30.75
N LEU A 16 8.17 -40.48 31.81
CA LEU A 16 7.33 -39.30 31.80
C LEU A 16 8.14 -38.00 31.72
N LEU A 17 9.40 -37.94 32.20
CA LEU A 17 10.30 -36.80 32.12
C LEU A 17 11.00 -36.64 30.76
N LEU A 18 11.05 -37.69 29.93
CA LEU A 18 11.67 -37.71 28.62
C LEU A 18 10.73 -37.27 27.49
N PHE A 19 9.42 -37.06 27.75
CA PHE A 19 8.43 -36.60 26.78
C PHE A 19 8.06 -35.11 26.91
N GLN A 20 8.89 -34.31 27.56
CA GLN A 20 8.84 -32.87 27.34
C GLN A 20 9.60 -32.55 26.04
N VAL A 21 9.09 -33.06 24.93
CA VAL A 21 9.43 -32.52 23.61
C VAL A 21 8.84 -31.12 23.60
N SER A 22 9.68 -30.14 23.92
CA SER A 22 9.38 -28.75 23.59
C SER A 22 9.15 -28.70 22.09
N ALA A 23 7.90 -28.69 21.66
CA ALA A 23 7.58 -28.33 20.28
C ALA A 23 8.29 -27.00 20.02
N PRO A 24 9.04 -26.86 18.93
CA PRO A 24 9.55 -25.56 18.55
C PRO A 24 8.30 -24.70 18.29
N THR A 25 7.96 -23.84 19.24
CA THR A 25 7.12 -22.70 18.95
C THR A 25 7.94 -21.85 18.01
N SER A 26 7.77 -22.06 16.70
CA SER A 26 8.03 -21.02 15.74
C SER A 26 7.03 -19.92 16.13
N ALA A 27 7.44 -19.03 17.00
CA ALA A 27 6.75 -17.78 17.19
C ALA A 27 6.83 -17.09 15.83
N GLU A 28 5.82 -17.29 14.98
CA GLU A 28 5.60 -16.41 13.85
C GLU A 28 5.57 -15.02 14.45
N ASN A 29 6.57 -14.20 14.09
CA ASN A 29 6.59 -12.83 14.54
C ASN A 29 5.25 -12.20 14.19
N PRO A 30 4.49 -11.70 15.16
CA PRO A 30 3.15 -11.19 14.89
C PRO A 30 3.24 -10.16 13.77
N ILE A 31 2.31 -10.23 12.83
CA ILE A 31 2.18 -9.21 11.79
C ILE A 31 1.75 -7.92 12.51
N THR A 32 2.61 -6.91 12.49
CA THR A 32 2.36 -5.62 13.15
C THR A 32 2.17 -4.50 12.14
N PRO A 33 1.50 -3.40 12.51
CA PRO A 33 1.37 -2.22 11.63
C PRO A 33 2.72 -1.72 11.09
N GLU A 34 3.79 -1.83 11.89
CA GLU A 34 5.14 -1.41 11.51
C GLU A 34 5.69 -2.20 10.32
N LYS A 35 5.42 -3.51 10.26
CA LYS A 35 5.87 -4.34 9.12
C LYS A 35 5.24 -3.88 7.81
N PHE A 36 3.95 -3.55 7.83
CA PHE A 36 3.27 -3.03 6.66
C PHE A 36 3.76 -1.63 6.28
N ALA A 37 3.91 -0.74 7.27
CA ALA A 37 4.44 0.59 7.04
C ALA A 37 5.85 0.55 6.44
N ASP A 38 6.72 -0.30 6.96
CA ASP A 38 8.09 -0.46 6.48
C ASP A 38 8.13 -0.95 5.02
N LEU A 39 7.21 -1.85 4.62
CA LEU A 39 7.07 -2.26 3.23
C LEU A 39 6.75 -1.08 2.32
N ALA A 40 5.76 -0.26 2.66
CA ALA A 40 5.38 0.90 1.88
C ALA A 40 6.49 1.97 1.86
N LEU A 41 7.08 2.29 3.03
CA LEU A 41 8.16 3.27 3.15
C LEU A 41 9.41 2.90 2.36
N LYS A 42 9.67 1.61 2.12
CA LYS A 42 10.80 1.13 1.30
C LYS A 42 10.57 1.25 -0.19
N CYS A 43 9.33 1.47 -0.63
CA CYS A 43 9.03 1.45 -2.06
C CYS A 43 8.38 2.72 -2.62
N VAL A 44 7.59 3.50 -1.85
CA VAL A 44 6.79 4.61 -2.40
C VAL A 44 7.61 5.70 -3.13
N ASP A 45 8.87 5.83 -2.82
CA ASP A 45 9.81 6.74 -3.50
C ASP A 45 11.01 6.02 -4.14
N LYS A 46 10.94 4.69 -4.25
CA LYS A 46 11.94 3.91 -4.96
C LYS A 46 11.56 3.79 -6.43
N GLU A 47 12.28 4.52 -7.28
CA GLU A 47 11.95 4.63 -8.70
C GLU A 47 12.16 3.34 -9.49
N TYR A 48 13.18 2.56 -9.16
CA TYR A 48 13.54 1.34 -9.91
C TYR A 48 13.65 0.10 -9.02
N PRO A 49 13.29 -1.12 -9.54
CA PRO A 49 12.71 -1.37 -10.87
C PRO A 49 11.31 -0.79 -11.01
N ASN A 50 10.89 -0.45 -12.26
CA ASN A 50 9.59 0.13 -12.53
C ASN A 50 8.98 -0.41 -13.81
N GLY A 51 7.67 -0.67 -13.79
CA GLY A 51 6.88 -1.14 -14.92
C GLY A 51 5.95 -0.04 -15.41
N ILE A 52 6.44 0.86 -16.28
CA ILE A 52 5.59 1.84 -16.94
C ILE A 52 4.72 1.12 -17.98
N SER A 53 3.40 1.32 -17.89
CA SER A 53 2.43 0.67 -18.77
C SER A 53 1.62 1.70 -19.54
N HIS A 54 2.24 2.31 -20.58
CA HIS A 54 1.54 3.18 -21.51
C HIS A 54 2.02 2.98 -22.96
N THR A 55 1.18 3.35 -23.91
CA THR A 55 1.56 3.38 -25.32
C THR A 55 2.34 4.67 -25.61
N LEU A 56 3.53 4.54 -26.22
CA LEU A 56 4.31 5.68 -26.69
C LEU A 56 3.70 6.19 -27.99
N GLN A 57 3.37 7.45 -28.06
CA GLN A 57 2.87 8.12 -29.28
C GLN A 57 4.05 8.75 -30.08
N ASN A 58 5.08 9.19 -29.34
CA ASN A 58 6.30 9.80 -29.91
C ASN A 58 7.43 9.82 -28.86
N ASP A 59 8.58 10.35 -29.24
CA ASP A 59 9.80 10.37 -28.41
C ASP A 59 9.62 11.14 -27.09
N SER A 60 8.70 12.10 -27.03
CA SER A 60 8.45 12.87 -25.80
C SER A 60 7.76 12.06 -24.69
N ASP A 61 7.20 10.90 -25.02
CA ASP A 61 6.62 9.96 -24.05
C ASP A 61 7.68 9.14 -23.31
N VAL A 62 8.92 9.15 -23.78
CA VAL A 62 10.04 8.40 -23.20
C VAL A 62 10.64 9.22 -22.06
N LYS A 63 10.11 9.03 -20.85
CA LYS A 63 10.55 9.75 -19.65
C LYS A 63 10.76 8.76 -18.49
N PRO A 64 11.62 9.10 -17.50
CA PRO A 64 11.74 8.31 -16.29
C PRO A 64 10.43 8.31 -15.48
N PRO A 65 10.19 7.27 -14.65
CA PRO A 65 8.95 7.14 -13.87
C PRO A 65 8.55 8.39 -13.08
N ARG A 66 9.50 9.05 -12.41
CA ARG A 66 9.20 10.26 -11.61
C ARG A 66 8.73 11.46 -12.42
N ASP A 67 9.12 11.54 -13.68
CA ASP A 67 8.71 12.64 -14.56
C ASP A 67 7.32 12.41 -15.17
N LEU A 68 6.94 11.12 -15.31
CA LEU A 68 5.61 10.71 -15.77
C LEU A 68 4.60 10.73 -14.61
N HIS A 69 5.02 10.23 -13.45
CA HIS A 69 4.18 9.98 -12.29
C HIS A 69 4.76 10.63 -11.03
N PRO A 70 4.78 11.97 -10.92
CA PRO A 70 5.49 12.65 -9.84
C PRO A 70 4.94 12.36 -8.43
N ALA A 71 3.66 11.98 -8.33
CA ALA A 71 3.08 11.54 -7.06
C ALA A 71 3.27 10.04 -6.80
N PHE A 72 3.18 9.20 -7.84
CA PHE A 72 3.05 7.73 -7.70
C PHE A 72 4.08 6.94 -8.51
N PHE A 73 5.33 7.41 -8.60
CA PHE A 73 6.40 6.79 -9.39
C PHE A 73 7.04 5.55 -8.74
N GLY A 74 6.82 5.31 -7.45
CA GLY A 74 7.49 4.24 -6.71
C GLY A 74 6.81 2.87 -6.78
N CYS A 75 7.31 1.91 -5.98
CA CYS A 75 6.72 0.58 -5.76
C CYS A 75 6.51 -0.29 -7.00
N TYR A 76 7.31 -0.19 -8.02
CA TYR A 76 7.26 -0.95 -9.28
C TYR A 76 6.29 -0.39 -10.33
N ASP A 77 5.05 -0.07 -10.00
CA ASP A 77 4.07 0.50 -10.92
C ASP A 77 3.13 1.50 -10.21
N TRP A 78 2.31 2.19 -11.00
CA TRP A 78 1.45 3.25 -10.51
C TRP A 78 0.47 2.79 -9.43
N HIS A 79 -0.27 1.71 -9.68
CA HIS A 79 -1.25 1.23 -8.70
C HIS A 79 -0.60 0.70 -7.42
N SER A 80 0.55 0.03 -7.51
CA SER A 80 1.30 -0.40 -6.31
C SER A 80 1.78 0.78 -5.48
N SER A 81 2.16 1.88 -6.12
CA SER A 81 2.48 3.13 -5.44
C SER A 81 1.25 3.70 -4.72
N VAL A 82 0.09 3.74 -5.39
CA VAL A 82 -1.17 4.17 -4.77
C VAL A 82 -1.52 3.31 -3.56
N HIS A 83 -1.37 1.97 -3.64
CA HIS A 83 -1.54 1.07 -2.49
C HIS A 83 -0.63 1.44 -1.32
N GLY A 84 0.65 1.70 -1.61
CA GLY A 84 1.63 2.12 -0.61
C GLY A 84 1.20 3.41 0.09
N HIS A 85 0.74 4.41 -0.66
CA HIS A 85 0.27 5.68 -0.11
C HIS A 85 -1.02 5.52 0.71
N TRP A 86 -1.97 4.70 0.25
CA TRP A 86 -3.15 4.34 1.05
C TRP A 86 -2.75 3.68 2.37
N LEU A 87 -1.83 2.73 2.35
CA LEU A 87 -1.36 2.03 3.54
C LEU A 87 -0.70 2.98 4.53
N LEU A 88 0.17 3.89 4.05
CA LEU A 88 0.79 4.91 4.91
C LEU A 88 -0.26 5.85 5.51
N THR A 89 -1.28 6.24 4.74
CA THR A 89 -2.40 7.06 5.23
C THR A 89 -3.15 6.36 6.36
N ARG A 90 -3.49 5.07 6.20
CA ARG A 90 -4.12 4.27 7.25
C ARG A 90 -3.26 4.14 8.49
N LEU A 91 -1.94 3.90 8.32
CA LEU A 91 -1.02 3.82 9.46
C LEU A 91 -1.08 5.11 10.29
N VAL A 92 -0.90 6.26 9.65
CA VAL A 92 -0.91 7.56 10.35
C VAL A 92 -2.26 7.85 10.99
N LYS A 93 -3.37 7.47 10.34
CA LYS A 93 -4.73 7.64 10.85
C LYS A 93 -5.00 6.83 12.12
N PHE A 94 -4.62 5.56 12.14
CA PHE A 94 -4.95 4.64 13.23
C PHE A 94 -3.85 4.51 14.29
N TYR A 95 -2.61 4.83 13.96
CA TYR A 95 -1.44 4.69 14.82
C TYR A 95 -0.59 5.98 14.80
N PRO A 96 -1.14 7.16 15.15
CA PRO A 96 -0.44 8.43 15.01
C PRO A 96 0.84 8.52 15.86
N GLU A 97 0.89 7.82 16.99
CA GLU A 97 2.05 7.76 17.89
C GLU A 97 3.09 6.70 17.47
N ASN A 98 2.87 5.99 16.36
CA ASN A 98 3.83 5.02 15.86
C ASN A 98 5.10 5.72 15.37
N GLU A 99 6.28 5.14 15.63
CA GLU A 99 7.57 5.71 15.23
C GLU A 99 7.72 5.95 13.72
N LEU A 100 7.00 5.15 12.88
CA LEU A 100 7.01 5.30 11.43
C LEU A 100 6.02 6.37 10.93
N SER A 101 5.14 6.88 11.79
CA SER A 101 4.10 7.85 11.37
C SER A 101 4.70 9.17 10.91
N SER A 102 5.73 9.69 11.57
CA SER A 102 6.41 10.91 11.14
C SER A 102 7.07 10.76 9.75
N LYS A 103 7.70 9.60 9.49
CA LYS A 103 8.28 9.29 8.17
C LYS A 103 7.19 9.17 7.11
N SER A 104 6.07 8.53 7.44
CA SER A 104 4.91 8.38 6.56
C SER A 104 4.32 9.74 6.18
N ILE A 105 4.12 10.63 7.16
CA ILE A 105 3.64 12.00 6.92
C ILE A 105 4.57 12.76 5.97
N MET A 106 5.89 12.67 6.14
CA MET A 106 6.85 13.32 5.23
C MET A 106 6.71 12.81 3.78
N LYS A 107 6.54 11.49 3.59
CA LYS A 107 6.35 10.90 2.27
C LYS A 107 5.01 11.34 1.65
N LEU A 108 3.93 11.28 2.42
CA LEU A 108 2.60 11.70 1.99
C LEU A 108 2.57 13.20 1.64
N ASN A 109 3.19 14.07 2.44
CA ASN A 109 3.30 15.51 2.15
C ASN A 109 4.01 15.79 0.82
N LYS A 110 5.07 15.03 0.51
CA LYS A 110 5.80 15.15 -0.75
C LYS A 110 4.97 14.66 -1.92
N SER A 111 4.49 13.42 -1.84
CA SER A 111 3.79 12.76 -2.95
C SER A 111 2.44 13.41 -3.24
N LEU A 112 1.63 13.69 -2.21
CA LEU A 112 0.30 14.29 -2.34
C LEU A 112 0.35 15.83 -2.33
N SER A 113 1.49 16.42 -2.70
CA SER A 113 1.57 17.85 -2.95
C SER A 113 0.69 18.26 -4.13
N ARG A 114 0.20 19.52 -4.14
CA ARG A 114 -0.61 20.04 -5.24
C ARG A 114 0.13 19.96 -6.59
N GLU A 115 1.43 20.25 -6.60
CA GLU A 115 2.26 20.19 -7.80
C GLU A 115 2.31 18.78 -8.39
N ASN A 116 2.62 17.76 -7.56
CA ASN A 116 2.72 16.38 -8.01
C ASN A 116 1.38 15.83 -8.49
N ILE A 117 0.29 16.14 -7.80
CA ILE A 117 -1.06 15.72 -8.24
C ILE A 117 -1.48 16.38 -9.56
N LEU A 118 -1.14 17.63 -9.77
CA LEU A 118 -1.36 18.29 -11.06
C LEU A 118 -0.51 17.64 -12.17
N GLY A 119 0.73 17.23 -11.86
CA GLY A 119 1.56 16.46 -12.79
C GLY A 119 0.91 15.14 -13.22
N GLU A 120 0.38 14.36 -12.26
CA GLU A 120 -0.40 13.13 -12.55
C GLU A 120 -1.63 13.42 -13.41
N THR A 121 -2.37 14.48 -13.08
CA THR A 121 -3.58 14.87 -13.81
C THR A 121 -3.24 15.26 -15.25
N ASN A 122 -2.15 15.99 -15.47
CA ASN A 122 -1.67 16.38 -16.79
C ASN A 122 -1.26 15.14 -17.61
N TYR A 123 -0.46 14.24 -17.03
CA TYR A 123 -0.09 12.99 -17.67
C TYR A 123 -1.31 12.19 -18.13
N LEU A 124 -2.31 12.05 -17.27
CA LEU A 124 -3.52 11.30 -17.59
C LEU A 124 -4.37 11.98 -18.68
N ASN A 125 -4.27 13.29 -18.86
CA ASN A 125 -4.97 14.01 -19.92
C ASN A 125 -4.27 13.95 -21.29
N GLU A 126 -3.04 13.40 -21.36
CA GLU A 126 -2.35 13.21 -22.63
C GLU A 126 -3.04 12.18 -23.53
N GLU A 127 -2.79 12.27 -24.82
CA GLU A 127 -3.30 11.33 -25.81
C GLU A 127 -2.81 9.90 -25.51
N GLY A 128 -3.66 8.90 -25.75
CA GLY A 128 -3.33 7.50 -25.52
C GLY A 128 -3.42 7.03 -24.07
N ARG A 129 -3.77 7.91 -23.09
CA ARG A 129 -3.85 7.56 -21.66
C ARG A 129 -5.25 7.19 -21.16
N SER A 130 -6.26 7.14 -22.03
CA SER A 130 -7.67 6.95 -21.62
C SER A 130 -7.98 5.62 -20.93
N THR A 131 -7.15 4.59 -21.15
CA THR A 131 -7.31 3.26 -20.56
C THR A 131 -6.32 2.98 -19.44
N PHE A 132 -5.40 3.92 -19.18
CA PHE A 132 -4.37 3.76 -18.16
C PHE A 132 -5.00 3.45 -16.79
N GLU A 133 -4.52 2.39 -16.15
CA GLU A 133 -4.92 1.92 -14.80
C GLU A 133 -6.42 1.55 -14.62
N ARG A 134 -7.18 1.44 -15.70
CA ARG A 134 -8.63 1.11 -15.64
C ARG A 134 -8.88 -0.40 -15.66
N PRO A 135 -9.71 -0.94 -14.70
CA PRO A 135 -10.34 -0.21 -13.60
C PRO A 135 -9.53 -0.24 -12.30
N TYR A 136 -8.56 -1.15 -12.16
CA TYR A 136 -7.96 -1.56 -10.90
C TYR A 136 -7.22 -0.43 -10.18
N GLY A 137 -6.27 0.22 -10.85
CA GLY A 137 -5.51 1.31 -10.25
C GLY A 137 -6.39 2.52 -9.91
N ILE A 138 -7.38 2.82 -10.78
CA ILE A 138 -8.35 3.89 -10.51
C ILE A 138 -9.17 3.58 -9.25
N ALA A 139 -9.64 2.34 -9.08
CA ALA A 139 -10.39 1.94 -7.90
C ALA A 139 -9.55 2.11 -6.61
N TRP A 140 -8.26 1.83 -6.66
CA TRP A 140 -7.37 2.04 -5.51
C TRP A 140 -7.08 3.50 -5.22
N LEU A 141 -7.02 4.36 -6.25
CA LEU A 141 -6.96 5.80 -6.00
C LEU A 141 -8.23 6.30 -5.29
N LEU A 142 -9.40 5.87 -5.75
CA LEU A 142 -10.66 6.22 -5.09
C LEU A 142 -10.74 5.66 -3.65
N GLN A 143 -10.11 4.52 -3.38
CA GLN A 143 -9.98 4.00 -2.02
C GLN A 143 -9.07 4.89 -1.14
N LEU A 144 -7.97 5.42 -1.70
CA LEU A 144 -7.14 6.41 -1.00
C LEU A 144 -7.93 7.70 -0.71
N VAL A 145 -8.71 8.17 -1.67
CA VAL A 145 -9.58 9.34 -1.51
C VAL A 145 -10.61 9.12 -0.38
N ALA A 146 -11.29 7.98 -0.39
CA ALA A 146 -12.25 7.62 0.66
C ALA A 146 -11.60 7.59 2.06
N GLU A 147 -10.37 7.08 2.18
CA GLU A 147 -9.62 7.07 3.43
C GLU A 147 -9.35 8.49 3.94
N LEU A 148 -9.03 9.43 3.04
CA LEU A 148 -8.82 10.84 3.38
C LEU A 148 -10.12 11.55 3.77
N ASP A 149 -11.24 11.25 3.11
CA ASP A 149 -12.56 11.79 3.46
C ASP A 149 -13.00 11.35 4.85
N GLU A 150 -12.79 10.07 5.19
CA GLU A 150 -13.08 9.56 6.53
C GLU A 150 -12.21 10.18 7.63
N TRP A 151 -11.07 10.78 7.26
CA TRP A 151 -10.13 11.41 8.18
C TRP A 151 -10.20 12.94 8.16
N SER A 152 -11.36 13.49 7.92
CA SER A 152 -11.64 14.92 7.72
C SER A 152 -11.35 15.84 8.92
N ASN A 153 -11.08 15.31 10.10
CA ASN A 153 -10.73 16.10 11.29
C ASN A 153 -9.21 16.39 11.42
N ASN A 154 -8.36 15.84 10.54
CA ASN A 154 -6.92 16.05 10.55
C ASN A 154 -6.52 17.09 9.50
N THR A 155 -5.64 18.03 9.87
CA THR A 155 -5.20 19.13 8.98
C THR A 155 -4.43 18.64 7.76
N SER A 156 -3.52 17.68 7.93
CA SER A 156 -2.74 17.11 6.83
C SER A 156 -3.63 16.32 5.87
N ALA A 157 -4.55 15.51 6.41
CA ALA A 157 -5.50 14.76 5.60
C ALA A 157 -6.41 15.69 4.76
N LYS A 158 -6.88 16.79 5.34
CA LYS A 158 -7.63 17.83 4.60
C LYS A 158 -6.82 18.38 3.43
N GLN A 159 -5.57 18.75 3.69
CA GLN A 159 -4.70 19.29 2.63
C GLN A 159 -4.46 18.27 1.51
N TRP A 160 -4.16 17.01 1.85
CA TRP A 160 -4.00 15.95 0.86
C TRP A 160 -5.29 15.70 0.08
N ARG A 161 -6.42 15.73 0.77
CA ARG A 161 -7.75 15.57 0.16
C ARG A 161 -8.08 16.69 -0.84
N GLU A 162 -7.77 17.94 -0.49
CA GLU A 162 -7.93 19.08 -1.39
C GLU A 162 -7.00 18.99 -2.60
N ASN A 163 -5.75 18.57 -2.37
CA ASN A 163 -4.77 18.44 -3.43
C ASN A 163 -5.15 17.35 -4.45
N ILE A 164 -5.64 16.18 -3.99
CA ILE A 164 -5.96 15.03 -4.86
C ILE A 164 -7.23 15.21 -5.69
N LYS A 165 -8.06 16.20 -5.36
CA LYS A 165 -9.37 16.43 -5.98
C LYS A 165 -9.36 16.49 -7.52
N PRO A 166 -8.44 17.21 -8.20
CA PRO A 166 -8.42 17.23 -9.67
C PRO A 166 -8.20 15.85 -10.31
N LEU A 167 -7.36 15.03 -9.68
CA LEU A 167 -7.08 13.66 -10.13
C LEU A 167 -8.28 12.75 -9.89
N GLU A 168 -8.93 12.86 -8.73
CA GLU A 168 -10.18 12.15 -8.43
C GLU A 168 -11.26 12.47 -9.46
N ASP A 169 -11.51 13.75 -9.74
CA ASP A 169 -12.56 14.17 -10.68
C ASP A 169 -12.35 13.59 -12.07
N LEU A 170 -11.11 13.65 -12.57
CA LEU A 170 -10.76 13.08 -13.87
C LEU A 170 -11.00 11.56 -13.90
N LEU A 171 -10.55 10.84 -12.88
CA LEU A 171 -10.63 9.38 -12.88
C LEU A 171 -12.03 8.87 -12.58
N SER A 172 -12.81 9.54 -11.71
CA SER A 172 -14.22 9.24 -11.49
C SER A 172 -15.02 9.38 -12.78
N GLN A 173 -14.83 10.50 -13.50
CA GLN A 173 -15.50 10.70 -14.79
C GLN A 173 -15.16 9.60 -15.81
N ARG A 174 -13.90 9.11 -15.83
CA ARG A 174 -13.49 8.01 -16.71
C ARG A 174 -14.22 6.71 -16.39
N ILE A 175 -14.33 6.37 -15.10
CA ILE A 175 -15.06 5.17 -14.66
C ILE A 175 -16.55 5.31 -14.97
N GLU A 176 -17.17 6.44 -14.64
CA GLU A 176 -18.59 6.71 -14.94
C GLU A 176 -18.91 6.60 -16.42
N ASN A 177 -18.05 7.11 -17.30
CA ASN A 177 -18.21 7.03 -18.75
C ASN A 177 -17.93 5.63 -19.32
N TRP A 178 -17.21 4.79 -18.60
CA TRP A 178 -16.84 3.43 -19.04
C TRP A 178 -17.81 2.37 -18.57
N LEU A 179 -18.28 2.41 -17.32
CA LEU A 179 -19.16 1.38 -16.74
C LEU A 179 -20.40 1.06 -17.58
N PRO A 180 -21.13 2.05 -18.14
CA PRO A 180 -22.31 1.76 -18.97
C PRO A 180 -22.02 1.03 -20.29
N LYS A 181 -20.75 0.95 -20.71
CA LYS A 181 -20.32 0.29 -21.94
C LYS A 181 -19.97 -1.18 -21.73
N LEU A 182 -19.97 -1.64 -20.48
CA LEU A 182 -19.71 -3.04 -20.17
C LEU A 182 -20.92 -3.91 -20.52
N THR A 183 -20.66 -5.01 -21.18
CA THR A 183 -21.65 -6.05 -21.52
C THR A 183 -21.65 -7.23 -20.54
N TYR A 184 -20.63 -7.30 -19.66
CA TYR A 184 -20.47 -8.29 -18.61
C TYR A 184 -19.71 -7.68 -17.42
N PRO A 185 -19.83 -8.23 -16.21
CA PRO A 185 -19.06 -7.81 -15.04
C PRO A 185 -17.54 -7.98 -15.28
N VAL A 186 -16.73 -7.07 -14.71
CA VAL A 186 -15.26 -7.12 -14.68
C VAL A 186 -14.76 -7.52 -13.31
#